data_bbd6177c2c2c56b5b53e7e2615b13867
#
_entry.id   bbd6177c2c2c56b5b53e7e2615b13867
#
_cell.length_a   1.000
_cell.length_b   1.000
_cell.length_c   1.000
_cell.angle_alpha   90.00
_cell.angle_beta   90.00
_cell.angle_gamma   90.00
#
_symmetry.space_group_name_H-M   'P 1'
#
loop_
_entity.id
_entity.type
_entity.pdbx_description
1 polymer ?
#
loop_
_entity_poly.entity_id
_entity_poly.type
_entity_poly.pdbx_seq_one_letter_code
_entity_poly.pdbx_strand_id
1 'polypeptide(L)'
;MMLPAGLRTGMQGTKLYITRGADTCLWMFTPELWEEFKQRILQKTSSFTEDGRVVRSHFLIPVQETEIDRTGRINISLPLRQYAGLTKECSICEGMEEHIDIWNRSLYDKYIEENASKVKSALESIGRSLQ
;
A
#
# COMPACT_ATOMS: atom_id res chain seq x y z
N MET A 1 -3.24 3.16 -14.45
CA MET A 1 -2.87 4.32 -13.62
C MET A 1 -1.48 4.82 -13.99
N MET A 2 -1.32 6.11 -14.12
CA MET A 2 -0.01 6.71 -14.43
C MET A 2 0.79 6.90 -13.16
N LEU A 3 2.02 6.41 -13.14
CA LEU A 3 2.93 6.61 -12.01
C LEU A 3 3.62 7.98 -12.10
N PRO A 4 4.01 8.57 -10.96
CA PRO A 4 4.83 9.78 -10.96
C PRO A 4 6.15 9.59 -11.71
N ALA A 5 6.67 10.66 -12.29
CA ALA A 5 7.89 10.59 -13.11
C ALA A 5 9.07 9.94 -12.37
N GLY A 6 9.22 10.23 -11.08
CA GLY A 6 10.30 9.66 -10.27
C GLY A 6 10.23 8.15 -10.08
N LEU A 7 9.02 7.57 -10.20
CA LEU A 7 8.82 6.13 -10.07
C LEU A 7 8.85 5.39 -11.40
N ARG A 8 8.68 6.09 -12.53
CA ARG A 8 8.60 5.45 -13.84
C ARG A 8 9.88 5.54 -14.66
N THR A 9 10.78 6.45 -14.32
CA THR A 9 12.02 6.62 -15.06
C THR A 9 12.94 5.41 -14.85
N GLY A 10 13.27 4.73 -15.94
CA GLY A 10 14.14 3.57 -15.92
C GLY A 10 13.52 2.30 -15.34
N MET A 11 12.22 2.33 -15.07
CA MET A 11 11.52 1.19 -14.45
C MET A 11 10.55 0.46 -15.39
N GLN A 12 10.55 0.78 -16.68
CA GLN A 12 9.71 0.08 -17.66
C GLN A 12 10.05 -1.41 -17.65
N GLY A 13 9.01 -2.24 -17.63
CA GLY A 13 9.16 -3.69 -17.54
C GLY A 13 9.40 -4.20 -16.12
N THR A 14 9.55 -3.32 -15.15
CA THR A 14 9.72 -3.73 -13.75
C THR A 14 8.43 -4.29 -13.21
N LYS A 15 8.52 -5.44 -12.55
CA LYS A 15 7.39 -6.07 -11.88
C LYS A 15 7.14 -5.40 -10.55
N LEU A 16 5.86 -5.24 -10.23
CA LEU A 16 5.41 -4.69 -8.96
C LEU A 16 4.29 -5.58 -8.41
N TYR A 17 4.13 -5.58 -7.11
CA TYR A 17 3.08 -6.31 -6.43
C TYR A 17 2.18 -5.34 -5.71
N ILE A 18 0.87 -5.49 -5.90
CA ILE A 18 -0.12 -4.59 -5.31
C ILE A 18 -1.11 -5.43 -4.51
N THR A 19 -1.39 -5.01 -3.29
CA THR A 19 -2.39 -5.64 -2.45
C THR A 19 -3.13 -4.59 -1.63
N ARG A 20 -4.09 -5.03 -0.83
CA ARG A 20 -4.81 -4.15 0.08
C ARG A 20 -3.87 -3.61 1.14
N GLY A 21 -4.05 -2.35 1.51
CA GLY A 21 -3.34 -1.76 2.64
C GLY A 21 -4.09 -1.96 3.95
N ALA A 22 -3.56 -1.40 5.02
CA ALA A 22 -4.19 -1.47 6.34
C ALA A 22 -5.40 -0.54 6.44
N ASP A 23 -5.41 0.54 5.66
CA ASP A 23 -6.54 1.45 5.55
C ASP A 23 -7.22 1.25 4.20
N THR A 24 -8.14 2.14 3.82
CA THR A 24 -8.84 2.06 2.52
C THR A 24 -7.91 2.54 1.40
N CYS A 25 -6.83 1.83 1.21
CA CYS A 25 -5.80 2.13 0.22
C CYS A 25 -5.17 0.84 -0.27
N LEU A 26 -4.30 0.96 -1.25
CA LEU A 26 -3.49 -0.14 -1.74
C LEU A 26 -2.04 0.08 -1.36
N TRP A 27 -1.34 -1.02 -1.16
CA TRP A 27 0.11 -1.03 -0.94
C TRP A 27 0.78 -1.64 -2.15
N MET A 28 1.81 -0.98 -2.65
CA MET A 28 2.59 -1.42 -3.80
C MET A 28 4.03 -1.69 -3.38
N PHE A 29 4.55 -2.83 -3.83
CA PHE A 29 5.87 -3.32 -3.44
C PHE A 29 6.73 -3.64 -4.67
N THR A 30 8.04 -3.48 -4.52
CA THR A 30 8.99 -4.16 -5.40
C THR A 30 8.96 -5.66 -5.12
N PRO A 31 9.48 -6.53 -6.01
CA PRO A 31 9.49 -7.96 -5.74
C PRO A 31 10.20 -8.33 -4.44
N GLU A 32 11.32 -7.69 -4.15
CA GLU A 32 12.10 -7.96 -2.94
C GLU A 32 11.34 -7.56 -1.68
N LEU A 33 10.75 -6.37 -1.68
CA LEU A 33 9.98 -5.88 -0.54
C LEU A 33 8.70 -6.69 -0.34
N TRP A 34 8.06 -7.14 -1.42
CA TRP A 34 6.89 -8.00 -1.32
C TRP A 34 7.23 -9.33 -0.65
N GLU A 35 8.34 -9.95 -1.05
CA GLU A 35 8.77 -11.21 -0.46
C GLU A 35 9.06 -11.05 1.04
N GLU A 36 9.74 -9.98 1.43
CA GLU A 36 10.01 -9.68 2.83
C GLU A 36 8.72 -9.47 3.63
N PHE A 37 7.78 -8.73 3.09
CA PHE A 37 6.49 -8.49 3.73
C PHE A 37 5.70 -9.79 3.90
N LYS A 38 5.62 -10.58 2.84
CA LYS A 38 4.94 -11.88 2.86
C LYS A 38 5.54 -12.80 3.94
N GLN A 39 6.85 -12.89 4.01
CA GLN A 39 7.52 -13.72 5.01
C GLN A 39 7.24 -13.23 6.43
N ARG A 40 7.22 -11.92 6.65
CA ARG A 40 6.87 -11.38 7.98
C ARG A 40 5.45 -11.76 8.39
N ILE A 41 4.50 -11.66 7.48
CA ILE A 41 3.13 -12.05 7.77
C ILE A 41 3.07 -13.54 8.11
N LEU A 42 3.71 -14.39 7.31
CA LEU A 42 3.70 -15.84 7.54
C LEU A 42 4.36 -16.21 8.86
N GLN A 43 5.44 -15.52 9.25
CA GLN A 43 6.16 -15.80 10.49
C GLN A 43 5.40 -15.32 11.74
N LYS A 44 4.65 -14.23 11.63
CA LYS A 44 3.96 -13.61 12.77
C LYS A 44 2.52 -14.05 12.93
N THR A 45 2.00 -14.86 12.03
CA THR A 45 0.63 -15.35 12.07
C THR A 45 0.61 -16.86 11.94
N SER A 46 -0.54 -17.44 12.32
CA SER A 46 -0.78 -18.87 12.15
C SER A 46 -2.07 -19.07 11.37
N SER A 47 -2.07 -20.06 10.47
CA SER A 47 -3.29 -20.46 9.76
C SER A 47 -4.29 -21.15 10.71
N PHE A 48 -3.86 -21.54 11.90
CA PHE A 48 -4.73 -22.19 12.88
C PHE A 48 -5.50 -21.20 13.75
N THR A 49 -5.15 -19.91 13.73
CA THR A 49 -5.89 -18.88 14.45
C THR A 49 -6.79 -18.11 13.50
N GLU A 50 -7.92 -17.62 13.99
CA GLU A 50 -8.81 -16.78 13.20
C GLU A 50 -8.12 -15.49 12.78
N ASP A 51 -7.45 -14.83 13.70
CA ASP A 51 -6.72 -13.59 13.41
C ASP A 51 -5.67 -13.80 12.31
N GLY A 52 -4.92 -14.89 12.40
CA GLY A 52 -3.91 -15.22 11.37
C GLY A 52 -4.53 -15.42 10.00
N ARG A 53 -5.65 -16.15 9.94
CA ARG A 53 -6.35 -16.37 8.66
C ARG A 53 -6.91 -15.07 8.08
N VAL A 54 -7.47 -14.21 8.93
CA VAL A 54 -8.02 -12.91 8.51
C VAL A 54 -6.92 -12.02 7.93
N VAL A 55 -5.79 -11.91 8.61
CA VAL A 55 -4.66 -11.10 8.15
C VAL A 55 -4.10 -11.64 6.84
N ARG A 56 -3.88 -12.95 6.74
CA ARG A 56 -3.37 -13.57 5.51
C ARG A 56 -4.34 -13.39 4.35
N SER A 57 -5.64 -13.53 4.59
CA SER A 57 -6.66 -13.35 3.56
C SER A 57 -6.72 -11.89 3.06
N HIS A 58 -6.46 -10.95 3.95
CA HIS A 58 -6.48 -9.53 3.59
C HIS A 58 -5.32 -9.15 2.68
N PHE A 59 -4.10 -9.56 3.02
CA PHE A 59 -2.89 -9.11 2.33
C PHE A 59 -2.37 -10.07 1.28
N LEU A 60 -2.42 -11.39 1.54
CA LEU A 60 -1.74 -12.34 0.67
C LEU A 60 -2.61 -12.89 -0.46
N ILE A 61 -3.93 -13.02 -0.22
CA ILE A 61 -4.83 -13.59 -1.23
C ILE A 61 -5.08 -12.63 -2.40
N PRO A 62 -5.38 -11.32 -2.18
CA PRO A 62 -5.72 -10.44 -3.29
C PRO A 62 -4.54 -9.87 -4.04
N VAL A 63 -3.31 -10.26 -3.72
CA VAL A 63 -2.13 -9.68 -4.36
C VAL A 63 -2.17 -9.84 -5.87
N GLN A 64 -1.80 -8.77 -6.57
CA GLN A 64 -1.72 -8.72 -8.02
C GLN A 64 -0.28 -8.40 -8.44
N GLU A 65 0.25 -9.17 -9.39
CA GLU A 65 1.49 -8.82 -10.06
C GLU A 65 1.16 -7.92 -11.25
N THR A 66 1.91 -6.85 -11.43
CA THR A 66 1.76 -5.94 -12.56
C THR A 66 3.13 -5.48 -13.05
N GLU A 67 3.17 -4.89 -14.23
CA GLU A 67 4.40 -4.31 -14.78
C GLU A 67 4.15 -2.86 -15.16
N ILE A 68 5.20 -2.06 -15.06
CA ILE A 68 5.17 -0.68 -15.55
C ILE A 68 5.33 -0.73 -17.07
N ASP A 69 4.35 -0.21 -17.82
CA ASP A 69 4.39 -0.20 -19.27
C ASP A 69 5.29 0.92 -19.81
N ARG A 70 5.39 1.01 -21.14
CA ARG A 70 6.25 2.00 -21.82
C ARG A 70 5.87 3.44 -21.49
N THR A 71 4.62 3.68 -21.17
CA THR A 71 4.12 5.03 -20.89
C THR A 71 4.19 5.38 -19.40
N GLY A 72 4.71 4.49 -18.58
CA GLY A 72 4.81 4.69 -17.13
C GLY A 72 3.52 4.39 -16.38
N ARG A 73 2.64 3.58 -16.97
CA ARG A 73 1.37 3.20 -16.37
C ARG A 73 1.41 1.78 -15.81
N ILE A 74 0.60 1.55 -14.80
CA ILE A 74 0.34 0.21 -14.28
C ILE A 74 -1.15 -0.08 -14.39
N ASN A 75 -1.47 -1.38 -14.49
CA ASN A 75 -2.85 -1.85 -14.49
C ASN A 75 -3.19 -2.39 -13.11
N ILE A 76 -4.26 -1.88 -12.53
CA ILE A 76 -4.74 -2.32 -11.22
C ILE A 76 -6.07 -3.05 -11.43
N SER A 77 -6.20 -4.27 -10.91
CA SER A 77 -7.40 -5.08 -11.07
C SER A 77 -8.63 -4.38 -10.50
N LEU A 78 -9.79 -4.70 -11.06
CA LEU A 78 -11.05 -4.12 -10.61
C LEU A 78 -11.32 -4.36 -9.12
N PRO A 79 -11.13 -5.57 -8.57
CA PRO A 79 -11.36 -5.78 -7.14
C PRO A 79 -10.50 -4.89 -6.25
N LEU A 80 -9.23 -4.69 -6.60
CA LEU A 80 -8.36 -3.80 -5.83
C LEU A 80 -8.79 -2.34 -5.97
N ARG A 81 -9.15 -1.91 -7.17
CA ARG A 81 -9.66 -0.55 -7.39
C ARG A 81 -10.94 -0.29 -6.61
N GLN A 82 -11.83 -1.27 -6.57
CA GLN A 82 -13.07 -1.15 -5.80
C GLN A 82 -12.80 -1.09 -4.30
N TYR A 83 -11.89 -1.90 -3.80
CA TYR A 83 -11.54 -1.88 -2.39
C TYR A 83 -11.05 -0.49 -1.94
N ALA A 84 -10.17 0.12 -2.71
CA ALA A 84 -9.60 1.42 -2.38
C ALA A 84 -10.44 2.59 -2.91
N GLY A 85 -11.53 2.33 -3.63
CA GLY A 85 -12.37 3.38 -4.21
C GLY A 85 -11.61 4.24 -5.23
N LEU A 86 -10.67 3.64 -5.97
CA LEU A 86 -9.85 4.42 -6.89
C LEU A 86 -10.65 4.96 -8.06
N THR A 87 -10.41 6.24 -8.36
CA THR A 87 -10.96 6.96 -9.50
C THR A 87 -9.81 7.54 -10.30
N LYS A 88 -10.07 8.53 -11.15
CA LYS A 88 -9.04 9.16 -11.95
C LYS A 88 -8.00 9.90 -11.11
N GLU A 89 -8.43 10.48 -9.98
CA GLU A 89 -7.53 11.23 -9.11
C GLU A 89 -7.03 10.34 -7.97
N CYS A 90 -5.77 9.98 -8.04
CA CYS A 90 -5.10 9.16 -7.04
C CYS A 90 -3.95 9.93 -6.41
N SER A 91 -3.71 9.65 -5.12
CA SER A 91 -2.52 10.11 -4.42
C SER A 91 -1.59 8.94 -4.22
N ILE A 92 -0.31 9.15 -4.52
CA ILE A 92 0.73 8.16 -4.36
C ILE A 92 1.69 8.66 -3.29
N CYS A 93 1.80 7.92 -2.19
CA CYS A 93 2.57 8.32 -1.03
C CYS A 93 3.80 7.43 -0.90
N GLU A 94 4.97 8.00 -1.03
CA GLU A 94 6.26 7.29 -1.03
C GLU A 94 6.95 7.27 0.33
N GLY A 95 6.34 7.88 1.35
CA GLY A 95 6.99 8.05 2.65
C GLY A 95 7.15 6.80 3.51
N MET A 96 6.59 5.67 3.09
CA MET A 96 6.73 4.41 3.81
C MET A 96 7.90 3.62 3.24
N GLU A 97 8.80 3.14 4.12
CA GLU A 97 10.01 2.44 3.67
C GLU A 97 9.73 1.13 2.95
N GLU A 98 8.69 0.43 3.35
CA GLU A 98 8.43 -0.94 2.91
C GLU A 98 7.50 -1.03 1.71
N HIS A 99 6.72 0.02 1.46
CA HIS A 99 5.72 0.02 0.40
C HIS A 99 5.35 1.45 0.01
N ILE A 100 4.63 1.55 -1.09
CA ILE A 100 4.07 2.80 -1.57
C ILE A 100 2.56 2.73 -1.40
N ASP A 101 1.96 3.74 -0.79
CA ASP A 101 0.51 3.83 -0.63
C ASP A 101 -0.13 4.41 -1.89
N ILE A 102 -1.21 3.79 -2.34
CA ILE A 102 -2.04 4.30 -3.43
C ILE A 102 -3.43 4.56 -2.88
N TRP A 103 -3.85 5.82 -2.92
CA TRP A 103 -5.12 6.28 -2.36
C TRP A 103 -6.00 6.95 -3.40
N ASN A 104 -7.30 6.83 -3.24
CA ASN A 104 -8.23 7.79 -3.81
C ASN A 104 -7.91 9.15 -3.19
N ARG A 105 -7.78 10.20 -3.99
CA ARG A 105 -7.37 11.53 -3.51
C ARG A 105 -8.31 12.07 -2.43
N SER A 106 -9.61 11.99 -2.66
CA SER A 106 -10.60 12.49 -1.70
C SER A 106 -10.58 11.69 -0.40
N LEU A 107 -10.40 10.37 -0.48
CA LEU A 107 -10.32 9.52 0.70
C LEU A 107 -9.05 9.79 1.48
N TYR A 108 -7.94 10.06 0.80
CA TYR A 108 -6.69 10.43 1.46
C TYR A 108 -6.82 11.74 2.22
N ASP A 109 -7.40 12.76 1.58
CA ASP A 109 -7.61 14.06 2.21
C ASP A 109 -8.48 13.92 3.46
N LYS A 110 -9.52 13.09 3.38
CA LYS A 110 -10.41 12.80 4.50
C LYS A 110 -9.65 12.08 5.63
N TYR A 111 -8.81 11.11 5.28
CA TYR A 111 -7.99 10.38 6.25
C TYR A 111 -7.07 11.34 7.01
N ILE A 112 -6.41 12.25 6.32
CA ILE A 112 -5.52 13.24 6.94
C ILE A 112 -6.34 14.15 7.86
N GLU A 113 -7.50 14.63 7.42
CA GLU A 113 -8.37 15.49 8.22
C GLU A 113 -8.88 14.78 9.48
N GLU A 114 -9.37 13.55 9.34
CA GLU A 114 -9.89 12.77 10.46
C GLU A 114 -8.81 12.44 11.50
N ASN A 115 -7.56 12.33 11.08
CA ASN A 115 -6.46 11.98 11.96
C ASN A 115 -5.64 13.18 12.43
N ALA A 116 -6.01 14.39 12.03
CA ALA A 116 -5.27 15.61 12.42
C ALA A 116 -5.20 15.77 13.94
N SER A 117 -6.29 15.48 14.64
CA SER A 117 -6.34 15.57 16.09
C SER A 117 -5.52 14.49 16.81
N LYS A 118 -5.22 13.41 16.11
CA LYS A 118 -4.47 12.28 16.67
C LYS A 118 -2.96 12.45 16.53
N VAL A 119 -2.52 13.37 15.70
CA VAL A 119 -1.09 13.56 15.42
C VAL A 119 -0.33 13.89 16.71
N LYS A 120 -0.84 14.80 17.52
CA LYS A 120 -0.20 15.18 18.78
C LYS A 120 -0.11 14.00 19.75
N SER A 121 -1.20 13.27 19.94
CA SER A 121 -1.22 12.08 20.79
C SER A 121 -0.28 11.00 20.27
N ALA A 122 -0.25 10.80 18.96
CA ALA A 122 0.63 9.82 18.34
C ALA A 122 2.10 10.20 18.54
N LEU A 123 2.42 11.48 18.42
CA LEU A 123 3.78 11.98 18.69
C LEU A 123 4.19 11.74 20.14
N GLU A 124 3.27 11.97 21.07
CA GLU A 124 3.52 11.70 22.48
C GLU A 124 3.73 10.20 22.74
N SER A 125 2.94 9.34 22.09
CA SER A 125 3.05 7.87 22.22
C SER A 125 4.33 7.31 21.64
N ILE A 126 4.75 7.80 20.48
CA ILE A 126 6.02 7.43 19.85
C ILE A 126 7.16 7.94 20.70
N GLY A 127 6.88 9.02 21.40
CA GLY A 127 7.72 9.52 22.42
C GLY A 127 8.88 10.33 21.95
N ARG A 128 9.82 10.39 22.83
CA ARG A 128 10.98 11.25 22.71
C ARG A 128 11.97 10.79 21.65
N SER A 129 11.73 9.65 21.06
CA SER A 129 12.60 9.10 20.01
C SER A 129 12.66 9.97 18.75
N LEU A 130 11.69 10.88 18.58
CA LEU A 130 11.70 11.84 17.46
C LEU A 130 12.39 13.16 17.77
N GLN A 131 12.83 13.34 19.01
CA GLN A 131 13.47 14.58 19.43
C GLN A 131 14.99 14.46 19.51
#